data_95076dd9c996ec7ae183f03ec70eccd7
#
_entry.id   95076dd9c996ec7ae183f03ec70eccd7
#
_cell.length_a   1.000
_cell.length_b   1.000
_cell.length_c   1.000
_cell.angle_alpha   90.00
_cell.angle_beta   90.00
_cell.angle_gamma   90.00
#
_symmetry.space_group_name_H-M   'P 1'
#
loop_
_entity.id
_entity.type
_entity.pdbx_description
1 polymer ?
#
loop_
_entity_poly.entity_id
_entity_poly.type
_entity_poly.pdbx_seq_one_letter_code
_entity_poly.pdbx_strand_id
1 'polypeptide(L)'
;MNYESITYPDVNNGIGCRVTLWISGCTHHCKGCQNRQTWDFDRGKTFDNDIKEKLISILKLPYIKGLTLSGGDPLCSYDEVVELVKELKEILPDKDIWLYTGFTMDIIKKAMPSILKYIDVIVDGEFIENKRDITLAFRGSSNQKIWEKDKDGDFILSKLN
;
A
#
# COMPACT_ATOMS: atom_id res chain seq x y z
N MET A 1 5.04 -14.12 -2.75
CA MET A 1 4.93 -12.95 -3.67
C MET A 1 6.29 -12.45 -4.11
N ASN A 2 6.34 -11.76 -5.25
CA ASN A 2 7.53 -11.03 -5.67
C ASN A 2 7.42 -9.54 -5.35
N TYR A 3 8.56 -8.86 -5.27
CA TYR A 3 8.65 -7.41 -5.08
C TYR A 3 9.71 -6.82 -6.02
N GLU A 4 9.47 -5.60 -6.46
CA GLU A 4 10.40 -4.88 -7.33
C GLU A 4 11.53 -4.22 -6.53
N SER A 5 11.17 -3.52 -5.46
CA SER A 5 12.11 -2.78 -4.62
C SER A 5 11.55 -2.41 -3.25
N ILE A 6 12.45 -1.98 -2.37
CA ILE A 6 12.14 -1.30 -1.11
C ILE A 6 12.79 0.07 -1.17
N THR A 7 11.99 1.12 -1.06
CA THR A 7 12.45 2.52 -1.07
C THR A 7 12.37 3.12 0.31
N TYR A 8 13.46 3.71 0.81
CA TYR A 8 13.50 4.51 2.04
C TYR A 8 14.72 5.45 2.03
N PRO A 9 14.64 6.60 2.64
CA PRO A 9 13.44 7.26 3.14
C PRO A 9 12.52 7.68 1.97
N ASP A 10 11.22 7.49 2.14
CA ASP A 10 10.20 7.90 1.17
C ASP A 10 9.23 8.90 1.82
N VAL A 11 9.01 10.04 1.17
CA VAL A 11 8.10 11.11 1.63
C VAL A 11 6.96 11.37 0.63
N ASN A 12 6.91 10.62 -0.46
CA ASN A 12 5.95 10.82 -1.55
C ASN A 12 4.73 9.92 -1.48
N ASN A 13 4.83 8.80 -0.76
CA ASN A 13 3.82 7.75 -0.72
C ASN A 13 3.12 7.65 0.64
N GLY A 14 2.77 8.79 1.22
CA GLY A 14 2.08 8.91 2.51
C GLY A 14 2.72 9.94 3.42
N ILE A 15 2.06 10.20 4.56
CA ILE A 15 2.50 11.22 5.52
C ILE A 15 3.73 10.74 6.28
N GLY A 16 4.73 11.60 6.39
CA GLY A 16 5.97 11.37 7.14
C GLY A 16 7.03 10.62 6.33
N CYS A 17 8.15 10.33 6.97
CA CYS A 17 9.21 9.54 6.38
C CYS A 17 8.87 8.06 6.48
N ARG A 18 8.84 7.36 5.36
CA ARG A 18 8.28 6.01 5.24
C ARG A 18 9.25 5.03 4.58
N VAL A 19 8.90 3.77 4.69
CA VAL A 19 9.41 2.71 3.81
C VAL A 19 8.31 2.33 2.84
N THR A 20 8.61 2.29 1.55
CA THR A 20 7.67 1.78 0.54
C THR A 20 8.14 0.44 0.01
N LEU A 21 7.31 -0.58 0.15
CA LEU A 21 7.48 -1.90 -0.46
C LEU A 21 6.71 -1.93 -1.79
N TRP A 22 7.44 -2.07 -2.88
CA TRP A 22 6.90 -2.13 -4.23
C TRP A 22 6.67 -3.59 -4.63
N ILE A 23 5.43 -4.06 -4.49
CA ILE A 23 5.03 -5.45 -4.77
C ILE A 23 4.80 -5.63 -6.27
N SER A 24 5.21 -6.76 -6.81
CA SER A 24 4.98 -7.13 -8.22
C SER A 24 3.64 -7.86 -8.36
N GLY A 25 2.98 -7.65 -9.51
CA GLY A 25 1.71 -8.23 -9.87
C GLY A 25 0.54 -7.25 -9.75
N CYS A 26 -0.21 -7.10 -10.85
CA CYS A 26 -1.42 -6.29 -10.91
C CYS A 26 -2.34 -6.78 -12.02
N THR A 27 -3.60 -6.99 -11.72
CA THR A 27 -4.62 -7.42 -12.68
C THR A 27 -5.43 -6.28 -13.28
N HIS A 28 -5.30 -5.05 -12.77
CA HIS A 28 -6.08 -3.89 -13.23
C HIS A 28 -5.64 -3.37 -14.60
N HIS A 29 -4.33 -3.34 -14.85
CA HIS A 29 -3.73 -2.86 -16.12
C HIS A 29 -4.25 -1.47 -16.55
N CYS A 30 -4.36 -0.53 -15.62
CA CYS A 30 -4.90 0.81 -15.87
C CYS A 30 -4.16 1.53 -17.01
N LYS A 31 -4.91 2.10 -17.96
CA LYS A 31 -4.32 2.92 -19.02
C LYS A 31 -3.57 4.11 -18.43
N GLY A 32 -2.33 4.32 -18.87
CA GLY A 32 -1.48 5.41 -18.37
C GLY A 32 -0.88 5.18 -16.97
N CYS A 33 -0.95 3.94 -16.45
CA CYS A 33 -0.38 3.58 -15.17
C CYS A 33 1.10 3.97 -15.08
N GLN A 34 1.51 4.59 -13.97
CA GLN A 34 2.90 5.02 -13.75
C GLN A 34 3.82 3.85 -13.41
N ASN A 35 3.28 2.72 -12.94
CA ASN A 35 4.02 1.55 -12.47
C ASN A 35 3.81 0.32 -13.37
N ARG A 36 3.71 0.50 -14.69
CA ARG A 36 3.48 -0.61 -15.64
C ARG A 36 4.49 -1.75 -15.52
N GLN A 37 5.72 -1.43 -15.13
CA GLN A 37 6.78 -2.40 -14.91
C GLN A 37 6.46 -3.40 -13.79
N THR A 38 5.57 -3.07 -12.87
CA THR A 38 5.18 -3.94 -11.74
C THR A 38 3.93 -4.80 -12.01
N TRP A 39 3.39 -4.81 -13.23
CA TRP A 39 2.18 -5.60 -13.54
C TRP A 39 2.43 -7.10 -13.57
N ASP A 40 3.63 -7.51 -13.99
CA ASP A 40 4.03 -8.90 -14.08
C ASP A 40 4.31 -9.48 -12.68
N PHE A 41 3.63 -10.56 -12.32
CA PHE A 41 3.77 -11.24 -11.03
C PHE A 41 5.14 -11.89 -10.83
N ASP A 42 5.78 -12.31 -11.92
CA ASP A 42 7.09 -12.98 -11.89
C ASP A 42 8.25 -11.98 -11.89
N ARG A 43 7.95 -10.69 -12.03
CA ARG A 43 8.98 -9.64 -12.05
C ARG A 43 9.56 -9.39 -10.65
N GLY A 44 10.79 -8.91 -10.62
CA GLY A 44 11.51 -8.53 -9.40
C GLY A 44 12.15 -9.73 -8.72
N LYS A 45 12.10 -9.75 -7.41
CA LYS A 45 12.71 -10.78 -6.55
C LYS A 45 11.67 -11.39 -5.65
N THR A 46 11.88 -12.63 -5.25
CA THR A 46 11.04 -13.28 -4.24
C THR A 46 11.15 -12.55 -2.91
N PHE A 47 10.00 -12.24 -2.31
CA PHE A 47 9.93 -11.69 -0.96
C PHE A 47 10.01 -12.83 0.06
N ASP A 48 11.23 -13.13 0.49
CA ASP A 48 11.55 -14.19 1.44
C ASP A 48 11.72 -13.65 2.87
N ASN A 49 12.08 -14.52 3.80
CA ASN A 49 12.28 -14.14 5.19
C ASN A 49 13.44 -13.17 5.39
N ASP A 50 14.52 -13.29 4.63
CA ASP A 50 15.67 -12.38 4.74
C ASP A 50 15.28 -10.95 4.36
N ILE A 51 14.47 -10.81 3.31
CA ILE A 51 13.94 -9.52 2.88
C ILE A 51 12.94 -8.97 3.89
N LYS A 52 12.10 -9.83 4.48
CA LYS A 52 11.18 -9.43 5.54
C LYS A 52 11.93 -8.91 6.78
N GLU A 53 12.96 -9.61 7.23
CA GLU A 53 13.79 -9.15 8.35
C GLU A 53 14.51 -7.83 8.05
N LYS A 54 14.97 -7.64 6.83
CA LYS A 54 15.53 -6.36 6.37
C LYS A 54 14.48 -5.26 6.42
N LEU A 55 13.27 -5.51 5.95
CA LEU A 55 12.16 -4.56 6.01
C LEU A 55 11.84 -4.17 7.46
N ILE A 56 11.76 -5.14 8.37
CA ILE A 56 11.55 -4.92 9.80
C ILE A 56 12.67 -4.07 10.40
N SER A 57 13.93 -4.35 10.06
CA SER A 57 15.09 -3.57 10.53
C SER A 57 15.01 -2.11 10.12
N ILE A 58 14.59 -1.83 8.89
CA ILE A 58 14.41 -0.45 8.40
C ILE A 58 13.23 0.21 9.12
N LEU A 59 12.11 -0.49 9.31
CA LEU A 59 10.94 0.03 10.01
C LEU A 59 11.22 0.38 11.48
N LYS A 60 12.19 -0.28 12.11
CA LYS A 60 12.63 0.06 13.49
C LYS A 60 13.40 1.37 13.60
N LEU A 61 13.87 1.94 12.50
CA LEU A 61 14.58 3.22 12.54
C LEU A 61 13.66 4.31 13.12
N PRO A 62 14.15 5.15 14.03
CA PRO A 62 13.30 6.07 14.80
C PRO A 62 12.63 7.15 13.95
N TYR A 63 13.23 7.54 12.82
CA TYR A 63 12.68 8.53 11.92
C TYR A 63 11.67 7.95 10.90
N ILE A 64 11.55 6.63 10.80
CA ILE A 64 10.58 5.98 9.92
C ILE A 64 9.22 5.93 10.64
N LYS A 65 8.22 6.56 10.05
CA LYS A 65 6.85 6.61 10.57
C LYS A 65 6.10 5.30 10.36
N GLY A 66 6.26 4.69 9.20
CA GLY A 66 5.55 3.47 8.89
C GLY A 66 5.86 2.90 7.50
N LEU A 67 5.06 1.92 7.11
CA LEU A 67 5.15 1.21 5.84
C LEU A 67 4.10 1.72 4.85
N THR A 68 4.49 1.81 3.58
CA THR A 68 3.57 1.93 2.46
C THR A 68 3.68 0.69 1.58
N LEU A 69 2.54 0.07 1.30
CA LEU A 69 2.41 -1.02 0.33
C LEU A 69 1.90 -0.45 -0.98
N SER A 70 2.66 -0.62 -2.05
CA SER A 70 2.37 -0.11 -3.39
C SER A 70 3.02 -1.01 -4.44
N GLY A 71 3.16 -0.54 -5.68
CA GLY A 71 3.83 -1.24 -6.78
C GLY A 71 2.87 -1.57 -7.90
N GLY A 72 2.60 -2.85 -8.11
CA GLY A 72 1.47 -3.35 -8.87
C GLY A 72 0.18 -3.10 -8.09
N ASP A 73 -0.44 -4.15 -7.60
CA ASP A 73 -1.50 -4.01 -6.59
C ASP A 73 -1.24 -5.01 -5.46
N PRO A 74 -0.95 -4.56 -4.23
CA PRO A 74 -0.69 -5.45 -3.11
C PRO A 74 -1.81 -6.45 -2.84
N LEU A 75 -3.08 -6.08 -3.09
CA LEU A 75 -4.22 -6.98 -2.90
C LEU A 75 -4.35 -8.06 -3.96
N CYS A 76 -3.56 -8.02 -5.04
CA CYS A 76 -3.42 -9.15 -5.96
C CYS A 76 -2.57 -10.31 -5.38
N SER A 77 -1.81 -10.04 -4.30
CA SER A 77 -1.11 -11.05 -3.48
C SER A 77 -1.71 -11.11 -2.07
N TYR A 78 -3.03 -11.17 -1.98
CA TYR A 78 -3.81 -10.90 -0.77
C TYR A 78 -3.37 -11.69 0.46
N ASP A 79 -3.30 -13.02 0.36
CA ASP A 79 -3.01 -13.87 1.51
C ASP A 79 -1.63 -13.58 2.11
N GLU A 80 -0.61 -13.45 1.25
CA GLU A 80 0.77 -13.14 1.66
C GLU A 80 0.89 -11.73 2.26
N VAL A 81 0.14 -10.77 1.71
CA VAL A 81 0.11 -9.39 2.24
C VAL A 81 -0.60 -9.35 3.59
N VAL A 82 -1.72 -10.07 3.78
CA VAL A 82 -2.40 -10.14 5.08
C VAL A 82 -1.49 -10.74 6.15
N GLU A 83 -0.78 -11.83 5.84
CA GLU A 83 0.19 -12.44 6.78
C GLU A 83 1.30 -11.45 7.15
N LEU A 84 1.87 -10.76 6.16
CA LEU A 84 2.93 -9.77 6.37
C LEU A 84 2.46 -8.64 7.30
N VAL A 85 1.33 -8.00 6.99
CA VAL A 85 0.88 -6.84 7.79
C VAL A 85 0.41 -7.23 9.18
N LYS A 86 -0.14 -8.44 9.36
CA LYS A 86 -0.46 -9.00 10.66
C LYS A 86 0.80 -9.14 11.52
N GLU A 87 1.83 -9.80 11.00
CA GLU A 87 3.12 -9.97 11.69
C GLU A 87 3.77 -8.62 12.03
N LEU A 88 3.75 -7.68 11.08
CA LEU A 88 4.28 -6.33 11.30
C LEU A 88 3.56 -5.58 12.42
N LYS A 89 2.24 -5.69 12.51
CA LYS A 89 1.45 -5.05 13.59
C LYS A 89 1.70 -5.70 14.95
N GLU A 90 2.02 -6.99 15.00
CA GLU A 90 2.41 -7.67 16.25
C GLU A 90 3.81 -7.21 16.72
N ILE A 91 4.77 -7.06 15.80
CA ILE A 91 6.17 -6.68 16.12
C ILE A 91 6.31 -5.15 16.33
N LEU A 92 5.61 -4.35 15.53
CA LEU A 92 5.74 -2.90 15.44
C LEU A 92 4.36 -2.21 15.47
N PRO A 93 3.61 -2.32 16.59
CA PRO A 93 2.23 -1.80 16.66
C PRO A 93 2.12 -0.29 16.43
N ASP A 94 3.17 0.47 16.74
CA ASP A 94 3.20 1.93 16.61
C ASP A 94 3.48 2.42 15.17
N LYS A 95 3.89 1.52 14.27
CA LYS A 95 4.13 1.88 12.88
C LYS A 95 2.82 1.82 12.08
N ASP A 96 2.45 2.93 11.44
CA ASP A 96 1.27 2.93 10.58
C ASP A 96 1.54 2.24 9.24
N ILE A 97 0.49 1.68 8.64
CA ILE A 97 0.55 1.00 7.34
C ILE A 97 -0.42 1.66 6.37
N TRP A 98 0.12 2.14 5.26
CA TRP A 98 -0.60 2.64 4.11
C TRP A 98 -0.69 1.58 3.02
N LEU A 99 -1.84 1.50 2.36
CA LEU A 99 -2.10 0.58 1.26
C LEU A 99 -2.64 1.34 0.05
N TYR A 100 -1.95 1.21 -1.08
CA TYR A 100 -2.43 1.64 -2.39
C TYR A 100 -3.02 0.45 -3.14
N THR A 101 -4.23 0.59 -3.67
CA THR A 101 -4.90 -0.48 -4.43
C THR A 101 -5.84 0.08 -5.47
N GLY A 102 -6.00 -0.63 -6.58
CA GLY A 102 -7.03 -0.35 -7.58
C GLY A 102 -8.43 -0.80 -7.17
N PHE A 103 -8.55 -1.67 -6.16
CA PHE A 103 -9.86 -2.07 -5.64
C PHE A 103 -10.49 -0.92 -4.84
N THR A 104 -11.81 -0.76 -4.97
CA THR A 104 -12.55 0.23 -4.17
C THR A 104 -12.80 -0.28 -2.75
N MET A 105 -13.02 0.63 -1.81
CA MET A 105 -13.33 0.29 -0.41
C MET A 105 -14.51 -0.67 -0.29
N ASP A 106 -15.54 -0.53 -1.13
CA ASP A 106 -16.70 -1.43 -1.13
C ASP A 106 -16.33 -2.87 -1.51
N ILE A 107 -15.44 -3.04 -2.50
CA ILE A 107 -14.91 -4.35 -2.89
C ILE A 107 -14.07 -4.94 -1.75
N ILE A 108 -13.20 -4.13 -1.14
CA ILE A 108 -12.34 -4.58 -0.04
C ILE A 108 -13.18 -5.04 1.15
N LYS A 109 -14.18 -4.26 1.56
CA LYS A 109 -15.10 -4.62 2.65
C LYS A 109 -15.85 -5.92 2.39
N LYS A 110 -16.24 -6.17 1.14
CA LYS A 110 -17.03 -7.34 0.75
C LYS A 110 -16.20 -8.60 0.54
N ALA A 111 -15.06 -8.49 -0.13
CA ALA A 111 -14.28 -9.63 -0.60
C ALA A 111 -12.97 -9.86 0.17
N MET A 112 -12.41 -8.83 0.79
CA MET A 112 -11.08 -8.84 1.40
C MET A 112 -11.06 -8.19 2.80
N PRO A 113 -12.05 -8.44 3.68
CA PRO A 113 -12.22 -7.67 4.92
C PRO A 113 -11.11 -7.88 5.96
N SER A 114 -10.37 -8.98 5.90
CA SER A 114 -9.33 -9.29 6.89
C SER A 114 -8.18 -8.27 6.88
N ILE A 115 -7.85 -7.70 5.71
CA ILE A 115 -6.79 -6.70 5.58
C ILE A 115 -7.09 -5.43 6.38
N LEU A 116 -8.37 -5.05 6.49
CA LEU A 116 -8.82 -3.83 7.15
C LEU A 116 -8.44 -3.78 8.64
N LYS A 117 -8.19 -4.93 9.27
CA LYS A 117 -7.76 -4.98 10.67
C LYS A 117 -6.38 -4.35 10.89
N TYR A 118 -5.50 -4.46 9.90
CA TYR A 118 -4.08 -4.16 10.01
C TYR A 118 -3.63 -2.89 9.30
N ILE A 119 -4.45 -2.35 8.38
CA ILE A 119 -4.15 -1.14 7.62
C ILE A 119 -4.69 0.08 8.36
N ASP A 120 -3.96 1.18 8.31
CA ASP A 120 -4.34 2.46 8.92
C ASP A 120 -4.88 3.45 7.88
N VAL A 121 -4.33 3.43 6.67
CA VAL A 121 -4.76 4.31 5.57
C VAL A 121 -4.83 3.52 4.26
N ILE A 122 -5.90 3.71 3.49
CA ILE A 122 -6.08 3.10 2.17
C ILE A 122 -6.28 4.20 1.13
N VAL A 123 -5.51 4.14 0.06
CA VAL A 123 -5.73 4.91 -1.18
C VAL A 123 -6.33 3.93 -2.19
N ASP A 124 -7.61 4.10 -2.47
CA ASP A 124 -8.43 3.13 -3.22
C ASP A 124 -8.78 3.60 -4.63
N GLY A 125 -9.08 2.65 -5.50
CA GLY A 125 -9.61 2.86 -6.84
C GLY A 125 -8.54 2.90 -7.94
N GLU A 126 -8.93 2.43 -9.11
CA GLU A 126 -8.07 2.39 -10.29
C GLU A 126 -7.64 3.80 -10.73
N PHE A 127 -6.40 3.90 -11.24
CA PHE A 127 -5.97 5.12 -11.91
C PHE A 127 -6.74 5.32 -13.23
N ILE A 128 -7.35 6.50 -13.37
CA ILE A 128 -8.07 6.90 -14.59
C ILE A 128 -7.33 8.06 -15.24
N GLU A 129 -6.73 7.81 -16.42
CA GLU A 129 -5.88 8.76 -17.13
C GLU A 129 -6.56 10.12 -17.35
N ASN A 130 -7.84 10.10 -17.78
CA ASN A 130 -8.62 11.34 -18.01
C ASN A 130 -8.95 12.13 -16.74
N LYS A 131 -8.73 11.55 -15.57
CA LYS A 131 -8.92 12.17 -14.25
C LYS A 131 -7.59 12.42 -13.54
N ARG A 132 -6.47 12.27 -14.25
CA ARG A 132 -5.13 12.54 -13.71
C ARG A 132 -5.03 13.98 -13.23
N ASP A 133 -4.56 14.14 -12.01
CA ASP A 133 -4.34 15.44 -11.38
C ASP A 133 -3.12 15.37 -10.46
N ILE A 134 -2.04 16.04 -10.84
CA ILE A 134 -0.78 16.05 -10.09
C ILE A 134 -0.81 16.94 -8.85
N THR A 135 -1.88 17.71 -8.64
CA THR A 135 -2.04 18.57 -7.45
C THR A 135 -2.66 17.84 -6.27
N LEU A 136 -3.21 16.63 -6.50
CA LEU A 136 -3.82 15.82 -5.45
C LEU A 136 -2.78 15.24 -4.51
N ALA A 137 -3.07 15.31 -3.20
CA ALA A 137 -2.24 14.65 -2.21
C ALA A 137 -2.33 13.12 -2.38
N PHE A 138 -1.18 12.46 -2.52
CA PHE A 138 -1.01 11.00 -2.51
C PHE A 138 -1.91 10.21 -3.47
N ARG A 139 -2.46 10.83 -4.50
CA ARG A 139 -3.36 10.19 -5.49
C ARG A 139 -2.94 10.56 -6.89
N GLY A 140 -3.14 9.65 -7.83
CA GLY A 140 -2.84 9.88 -9.25
C GLY A 140 -3.99 10.48 -10.04
N SER A 141 -5.25 10.22 -9.64
CA SER A 141 -6.46 10.67 -10.32
C SER A 141 -7.59 10.98 -9.34
N SER A 142 -8.47 11.91 -9.72
CA SER A 142 -9.48 12.50 -8.83
C SER A 142 -10.60 11.54 -8.39
N ASN A 143 -10.74 10.40 -9.03
CA ASN A 143 -11.68 9.35 -8.62
C ASN A 143 -11.18 8.51 -7.44
N GLN A 144 -9.86 8.48 -7.20
CA GLN A 144 -9.27 7.76 -6.08
C GLN A 144 -9.60 8.49 -4.77
N LYS A 145 -9.75 7.74 -3.70
CA LYS A 145 -10.07 8.26 -2.36
C LYS A 145 -9.06 7.80 -1.34
N ILE A 146 -8.81 8.63 -0.34
CA ILE A 146 -8.01 8.30 0.82
C ILE A 146 -8.94 8.04 1.99
N TRP A 147 -8.84 6.87 2.59
CA TRP A 147 -9.58 6.43 3.75
C TRP A 147 -8.63 6.27 4.92
N GLU A 148 -9.00 6.83 6.06
CA GLU A 148 -8.25 6.70 7.31
C GLU A 148 -9.06 5.92 8.33
N LYS A 149 -8.40 5.04 9.08
CA LYS A 149 -9.02 4.35 10.19
C LYS A 149 -9.19 5.32 11.36
N ASP A 150 -10.40 5.44 11.86
CA ASP A 150 -10.69 6.24 13.05
C ASP A 150 -10.34 5.48 14.34
N LYS A 151 -10.56 6.15 15.49
CA LYS A 151 -10.30 5.57 16.83
C LYS A 151 -11.17 4.36 17.17
N ASP A 152 -12.31 4.20 16.50
CA ASP A 152 -13.25 3.08 16.71
C ASP A 152 -12.95 1.91 15.76
N GLY A 153 -11.96 2.08 14.85
CA GLY A 153 -11.53 1.08 13.89
C GLY A 153 -12.28 1.12 12.56
N ASP A 154 -13.12 2.13 12.33
CA ASP A 154 -13.85 2.32 11.10
C ASP A 154 -13.07 3.17 10.10
N PHE A 155 -13.22 2.87 8.80
CA PHE A 155 -12.61 3.69 7.74
C PHE A 155 -13.53 4.82 7.34
N ILE A 156 -13.04 6.05 7.52
CA ILE A 156 -13.70 7.30 7.13
C ILE A 156 -12.90 8.02 6.05
N LEU A 157 -13.56 8.86 5.26
CA LEU A 157 -12.86 9.69 4.27
C LEU A 157 -11.88 10.64 4.95
N SER A 158 -10.63 10.61 4.49
CA SER A 158 -9.59 11.51 4.98
C SER A 158 -9.86 12.96 4.58
N LYS A 159 -9.38 13.89 5.41
CA LYS A 159 -9.34 15.32 5.07
C LYS A 159 -8.37 15.65 3.93
N LEU A 160 -7.56 14.69 3.50
CA LEU A 160 -6.64 14.82 2.36
C LEU A 160 -7.35 14.68 0.99
N ASN A 161 -8.63 14.31 0.97
CA ASN A 161 -9.40 14.18 -0.29
C ASN A 161 -9.71 15.52 -0.96
#